data_7b0ad10e3e115e8cbe54150b8a26018f
#
_entry.id   7b0ad10e3e115e8cbe54150b8a26018f
#
_cell.length_a   1.000
_cell.length_b   1.000
_cell.length_c   1.000
_cell.angle_alpha   90.00
_cell.angle_beta   90.00
_cell.angle_gamma   90.00
#
_symmetry.space_group_name_H-M   'P 1'
#
loop_
_entity.id
_entity.type
_entity.pdbx_description
1 polymer ?
#
loop_
_entity_poly.entity_id
_entity_poly.type
_entity_poly.pdbx_seq_one_letter_code
_entity_poly.pdbx_strand_id
1 'polypeptide(L)'
;ITAESALEQALINRYGTLGRVTTPFLLRSDNGLVFTSRSYTRLVKSYGLQQEFITPHCPEQNGLVERVIRTIKEQCVHRQRFETLQHASRVIGDWIGFYNQQRPHQALKMMTLNQAFVNFKLAA
;
A
#
# COMPACT_ATOMS: atom_id res chain seq x y z
N ILE A 1 2.69 7.69 -12.74
CA ILE A 1 3.03 6.42 -12.09
C ILE A 1 2.02 5.36 -12.49
N THR A 2 2.49 4.22 -12.97
CA THR A 2 1.64 3.08 -13.31
C THR A 2 1.41 2.18 -12.11
N ALA A 3 0.40 1.32 -12.20
CA ALA A 3 0.15 0.33 -11.14
C ALA A 3 1.32 -0.65 -11.01
N GLU A 4 1.93 -1.02 -12.14
CA GLU A 4 3.12 -1.87 -12.17
C GLU A 4 4.28 -1.23 -11.41
N SER A 5 4.58 0.05 -11.66
CA SER A 5 5.70 0.73 -10.99
C SER A 5 5.42 0.93 -9.51
N ALA A 6 4.16 1.15 -9.11
CA ALA A 6 3.79 1.25 -7.71
C ALA A 6 4.00 -0.08 -6.98
N LEU A 7 3.61 -1.19 -7.59
CA LEU A 7 3.84 -2.52 -7.03
C LEU A 7 5.34 -2.80 -6.89
N GLU A 8 6.12 -2.51 -7.92
CA GLU A 8 7.56 -2.73 -7.91
C GLU A 8 8.25 -1.91 -6.82
N GLN A 9 7.86 -0.64 -6.65
CA GLN A 9 8.39 0.18 -5.57
C GLN A 9 8.04 -0.39 -4.19
N ALA A 10 6.82 -0.87 -4.01
CA ALA A 10 6.41 -1.48 -2.75
C ALA A 10 7.23 -2.75 -2.45
N LEU A 11 7.49 -3.57 -3.46
CA LEU A 11 8.31 -4.78 -3.30
C LEU A 11 9.77 -4.44 -2.97
N ILE A 12 10.33 -3.41 -3.62
CA ILE A 12 11.69 -2.95 -3.30
C ILE A 12 11.76 -2.45 -1.86
N ASN A 13 10.81 -1.65 -1.43
CA ASN A 13 10.79 -1.12 -0.07
C ASN A 13 10.63 -2.22 0.97
N ARG A 14 9.89 -3.27 0.67
CA ARG A 14 9.63 -4.36 1.62
C ARG A 14 10.75 -5.40 1.65
N TYR A 15 11.31 -5.73 0.50
CA TYR A 15 12.25 -6.86 0.35
C TYR A 15 13.66 -6.43 -0.07
N GLY A 16 13.87 -5.14 -0.32
CA GLY A 16 15.19 -4.59 -0.66
C GLY A 16 15.60 -4.70 -2.12
N THR A 17 15.01 -5.61 -2.87
CA THR A 17 15.35 -5.82 -4.29
C THR A 17 14.15 -6.39 -5.03
N LEU A 18 14.16 -6.25 -6.36
CA LEU A 18 13.17 -6.90 -7.21
C LEU A 18 13.59 -8.35 -7.47
N GLY A 19 12.62 -9.24 -7.47
CA GLY A 19 12.81 -10.64 -7.72
C GLY A 19 11.60 -11.43 -7.24
N ARG A 20 11.67 -12.75 -7.40
CA ARG A 20 10.59 -13.61 -6.93
C ARG A 20 10.48 -13.52 -5.40
N VAL A 21 9.29 -13.24 -4.92
CA VAL A 21 9.03 -13.11 -3.49
C VAL A 21 9.13 -14.49 -2.83
N THR A 22 9.97 -14.59 -1.79
CA THR A 22 10.21 -15.86 -1.09
C THR A 22 9.07 -16.30 -0.20
N THR A 23 8.30 -15.33 0.33
CA THR A 23 7.11 -15.60 1.12
C THR A 23 5.91 -14.98 0.40
N PRO A 24 5.31 -15.68 -0.58
CA PRO A 24 4.23 -15.11 -1.40
C PRO A 24 3.01 -14.73 -0.56
N PHE A 25 2.33 -13.70 -1.00
CA PHE A 25 1.09 -13.23 -0.40
C PHE A 25 0.03 -13.02 -1.48
N LEU A 26 -1.22 -12.89 -1.04
CA LEU A 26 -2.33 -12.54 -1.93
C LEU A 26 -2.34 -11.02 -2.14
N LEU A 27 -2.29 -10.62 -3.40
CA LEU A 27 -2.37 -9.21 -3.78
C LEU A 27 -3.81 -8.90 -4.16
N ARG A 28 -4.52 -8.27 -3.23
CA ARG A 28 -5.95 -7.97 -3.43
C ARG A 28 -6.14 -6.64 -4.13
N SER A 29 -7.09 -6.60 -5.03
CA SER A 29 -7.52 -5.37 -5.71
C SER A 29 -9.01 -5.43 -6.01
N ASP A 30 -9.56 -4.29 -6.45
CA ASP A 30 -10.85 -4.29 -7.09
C ASP A 30 -10.75 -4.87 -8.51
N ASN A 31 -11.86 -4.87 -9.25
CA ASN A 31 -11.91 -5.41 -10.61
C ASN A 31 -11.60 -4.37 -11.70
N GLY A 32 -10.85 -3.31 -11.35
CA GLY A 32 -10.45 -2.28 -12.30
C GLY A 32 -9.63 -2.83 -13.46
N LEU A 33 -9.79 -2.22 -14.64
CA LEU A 33 -9.12 -2.69 -15.86
C LEU A 33 -7.60 -2.73 -15.73
N VAL A 34 -7.01 -1.84 -14.93
CA VAL A 34 -5.57 -1.82 -14.66
C VAL A 34 -5.11 -3.14 -14.06
N PHE A 35 -5.86 -3.65 -13.08
CA PHE A 35 -5.48 -4.85 -12.32
C PHE A 35 -5.83 -6.14 -13.05
N THR A 36 -6.68 -6.09 -14.06
CA THR A 36 -7.03 -7.24 -14.89
C THR A 36 -6.27 -7.26 -16.21
N SER A 37 -5.45 -6.25 -16.49
CA SER A 37 -4.67 -6.15 -17.72
C SER A 37 -3.64 -7.28 -17.81
N ARG A 38 -3.29 -7.66 -19.04
CA ARG A 38 -2.28 -8.69 -19.28
C ARG A 38 -0.91 -8.32 -18.72
N SER A 39 -0.51 -7.05 -18.88
CA SER A 39 0.80 -6.58 -18.42
C SER A 39 0.90 -6.66 -16.90
N TYR A 40 -0.11 -6.19 -16.18
CA TYR A 40 -0.13 -6.25 -14.72
C TYR A 40 -0.17 -7.68 -14.20
N THR A 41 -1.08 -8.49 -14.74
CA THR A 41 -1.23 -9.90 -14.35
C THR A 41 0.05 -10.70 -14.57
N ARG A 42 0.71 -10.48 -15.70
CA ARG A 42 1.99 -11.13 -16.01
C ARG A 42 3.08 -10.70 -15.04
N LEU A 43 3.15 -9.42 -14.71
CA LEU A 43 4.15 -8.90 -13.78
C LEU A 43 3.95 -9.48 -12.37
N VAL A 44 2.74 -9.48 -11.86
CA VAL A 44 2.41 -10.05 -10.55
C VAL A 44 2.84 -11.51 -10.49
N LYS A 45 2.51 -12.28 -11.52
CA LYS A 45 2.86 -13.69 -11.61
C LYS A 45 4.38 -13.89 -11.66
N SER A 46 5.11 -13.00 -12.35
CA SER A 46 6.57 -13.08 -12.44
C SER A 46 7.26 -12.93 -11.09
N TYR A 47 6.66 -12.20 -10.16
CA TYR A 47 7.17 -12.07 -8.79
C TYR A 47 6.71 -13.19 -7.86
N GLY A 48 5.98 -14.18 -8.38
CA GLY A 48 5.49 -15.30 -7.60
C GLY A 48 4.29 -14.98 -6.73
N LEU A 49 3.63 -13.87 -6.97
CA LEU A 49 2.45 -13.46 -6.22
C LEU A 49 1.18 -13.99 -6.88
N GLN A 50 0.12 -14.10 -6.08
CA GLN A 50 -1.20 -14.49 -6.55
C GLN A 50 -2.16 -13.30 -6.39
N GLN A 51 -2.88 -12.99 -7.46
CA GLN A 51 -3.91 -11.94 -7.42
C GLN A 51 -5.19 -12.49 -6.78
N GLU A 52 -5.82 -11.63 -5.97
CA GLU A 52 -7.13 -11.87 -5.43
C GLU A 52 -8.00 -10.66 -5.73
N PHE A 53 -9.11 -10.88 -6.43
CA PHE A 53 -10.04 -9.81 -6.75
C PHE A 53 -11.22 -9.84 -5.79
N ILE A 54 -11.73 -8.65 -5.42
CA ILE A 54 -12.96 -8.58 -4.64
C ILE A 54 -14.12 -9.09 -5.50
N THR A 55 -15.16 -9.57 -4.84
CA THR A 55 -16.39 -9.97 -5.52
C THR A 55 -17.00 -8.74 -6.20
N PRO A 56 -17.45 -8.83 -7.46
CA PRO A 56 -18.10 -7.70 -8.14
C PRO A 56 -19.24 -7.12 -7.29
N HIS A 57 -19.30 -5.79 -7.22
CA HIS A 57 -20.28 -5.05 -6.43
C HIS A 57 -20.19 -5.26 -4.91
N CYS A 58 -19.04 -5.72 -4.42
CA CYS A 58 -18.77 -5.89 -2.99
C CYS A 58 -17.58 -5.03 -2.55
N PRO A 59 -17.70 -3.69 -2.56
CA PRO A 59 -16.58 -2.80 -2.23
C PRO A 59 -16.09 -2.97 -0.79
N GLU A 60 -16.92 -3.47 0.11
CA GLU A 60 -16.55 -3.72 1.51
C GLU A 60 -15.40 -4.72 1.65
N GLN A 61 -15.18 -5.57 0.65
CA GLN A 61 -14.05 -6.51 0.64
C GLN A 61 -12.70 -5.82 0.49
N ASN A 62 -12.70 -4.54 0.08
CA ASN A 62 -11.49 -3.73 -0.04
C ASN A 62 -11.47 -2.58 1.00
N GLY A 63 -12.23 -2.73 2.07
CA GLY A 63 -12.49 -1.67 3.03
C GLY A 63 -11.26 -1.15 3.76
N LEU A 64 -10.26 -2.01 4.04
CA LEU A 64 -9.03 -1.58 4.70
C LEU A 64 -8.26 -0.58 3.86
N VAL A 65 -8.11 -0.84 2.56
CA VAL A 65 -7.41 0.06 1.63
C VAL A 65 -8.19 1.37 1.49
N GLU A 66 -9.51 1.29 1.32
CA GLU A 66 -10.36 2.48 1.21
C GLU A 66 -10.28 3.34 2.46
N ARG A 67 -10.21 2.73 3.64
CA ARG A 67 -10.07 3.45 4.89
C ARG A 67 -8.74 4.21 4.99
N VAL A 68 -7.64 3.58 4.58
CA VAL A 68 -6.33 4.24 4.54
C VAL A 68 -6.35 5.42 3.57
N ILE A 69 -6.92 5.23 2.38
CA ILE A 69 -7.05 6.31 1.38
C ILE A 69 -7.88 7.46 1.96
N ARG A 70 -8.99 7.17 2.62
CA ARG A 70 -9.81 8.20 3.26
C ARG A 70 -9.02 8.96 4.32
N THR A 71 -8.26 8.26 5.16
CA THR A 71 -7.44 8.88 6.20
C THR A 71 -6.42 9.83 5.60
N ILE A 72 -5.74 9.43 4.54
CA ILE A 72 -4.79 10.31 3.83
C ILE A 72 -5.50 11.54 3.29
N LYS A 73 -6.66 11.37 2.66
CA LYS A 73 -7.42 12.50 2.11
C LYS A 73 -7.86 13.47 3.20
N GLU A 74 -8.46 12.98 4.26
CA GLU A 74 -9.03 13.83 5.31
C GLU A 74 -7.98 14.48 6.19
N GLN A 75 -6.91 13.77 6.51
CA GLN A 75 -5.92 14.25 7.47
C GLN A 75 -4.71 14.91 6.81
N CYS A 76 -4.50 14.74 5.53
CA CYS A 76 -3.39 15.34 4.80
C CYS A 76 -3.85 16.17 3.61
N VAL A 77 -4.40 15.53 2.59
CA VAL A 77 -4.65 16.16 1.28
C VAL A 77 -5.64 17.31 1.40
N HIS A 78 -6.77 17.12 2.06
CA HIS A 78 -7.83 18.13 2.17
C HIS A 78 -7.48 19.29 3.11
N ARG A 79 -6.41 19.17 3.88
CA ARG A 79 -5.94 20.22 4.79
C ARG A 79 -4.86 21.09 4.17
N GLN A 80 -4.43 20.76 2.95
CA GLN A 80 -3.33 21.42 2.27
C GLN A 80 -3.80 22.04 0.96
N ARG A 81 -3.10 23.09 0.55
CA ARG A 81 -3.23 23.64 -0.78
C ARG A 81 -1.89 23.47 -1.48
N PHE A 82 -1.84 22.59 -2.47
CA PHE A 82 -0.62 22.28 -3.16
C PHE A 82 -0.42 23.20 -4.35
N GLU A 83 0.78 23.80 -4.46
CA GLU A 83 1.12 24.69 -5.56
C GLU A 83 1.66 23.94 -6.77
N THR A 84 2.38 22.84 -6.51
CA THR A 84 2.99 22.02 -7.56
C THR A 84 2.86 20.55 -7.23
N LEU A 85 3.09 19.67 -8.22
CA LEU A 85 3.13 18.24 -8.02
C LEU A 85 4.27 17.84 -7.08
N GLN A 86 5.42 18.49 -7.19
CA GLN A 86 6.55 18.23 -6.29
C GLN A 86 6.21 18.58 -4.85
N HIS A 87 5.52 19.69 -4.63
CA HIS A 87 5.07 20.10 -3.30
C HIS A 87 4.11 19.05 -2.72
N ALA A 88 3.13 18.61 -3.50
CA ALA A 88 2.19 17.57 -3.09
C ALA A 88 2.91 16.27 -2.73
N SER A 89 3.83 15.83 -3.57
CA SER A 89 4.58 14.58 -3.34
C SER A 89 5.39 14.65 -2.04
N ARG A 90 6.02 15.78 -1.77
CA ARG A 90 6.81 15.96 -0.54
C ARG A 90 5.92 15.93 0.70
N VAL A 91 4.84 16.70 0.71
CA VAL A 91 3.96 16.80 1.88
C VAL A 91 3.29 15.47 2.16
N ILE A 92 2.77 14.80 1.13
CA ILE A 92 2.13 13.49 1.28
C ILE A 92 3.14 12.45 1.73
N GLY A 93 4.36 12.47 1.17
CA GLY A 93 5.43 11.55 1.58
C GLY A 93 5.81 11.74 3.05
N ASP A 94 5.96 12.98 3.50
CA ASP A 94 6.25 13.29 4.91
C ASP A 94 5.12 12.80 5.83
N TRP A 95 3.89 13.01 5.41
CA TRP A 95 2.74 12.55 6.20
C TRP A 95 2.68 11.01 6.29
N ILE A 96 2.97 10.31 5.20
CA ILE A 96 3.04 8.84 5.19
C ILE A 96 4.13 8.36 6.15
N GLY A 97 5.29 9.02 6.16
CA GLY A 97 6.35 8.73 7.11
C GLY A 97 5.89 8.89 8.55
N PHE A 98 5.21 10.00 8.86
CA PHE A 98 4.61 10.22 10.18
C PHE A 98 3.61 9.11 10.54
N TYR A 99 2.73 8.76 9.61
CA TYR A 99 1.70 7.74 9.83
C TYR A 99 2.32 6.38 10.16
N ASN A 100 3.38 6.00 9.48
CA ASN A 100 4.03 4.71 9.65
C ASN A 100 4.96 4.65 10.87
N GLN A 101 5.65 5.75 11.18
CA GLN A 101 6.77 5.74 12.12
C GLN A 101 6.48 6.44 13.44
N GLN A 102 5.50 7.32 13.50
CA GLN A 102 5.25 8.14 14.69
C GLN A 102 3.85 8.06 15.23
N ARG A 103 2.85 7.82 14.37
CA ARG A 103 1.46 7.79 14.81
C ARG A 103 1.14 6.49 15.56
N PRO A 104 0.72 6.56 16.84
CA PRO A 104 0.25 5.37 17.55
C PRO A 104 -1.12 4.94 17.04
N HIS A 105 -1.37 3.63 17.02
CA HIS A 105 -2.62 3.05 16.57
C HIS A 105 -3.27 2.25 17.69
N GLN A 106 -4.50 2.61 18.05
CA GLN A 106 -5.22 1.96 19.13
C GLN A 106 -5.37 0.46 18.92
N ALA A 107 -5.67 0.04 17.70
CA ALA A 107 -5.79 -1.38 17.34
C ALA A 107 -4.50 -2.16 17.52
N LEU A 108 -3.36 -1.49 17.58
CA LEU A 108 -2.03 -2.07 17.78
C LEU A 108 -1.48 -1.78 19.18
N LYS A 109 -2.34 -1.61 20.15
CA LYS A 109 -1.97 -1.29 21.54
C LYS A 109 -1.10 -0.03 21.61
N MET A 110 -1.43 0.98 20.82
CA MET A 110 -0.74 2.27 20.71
C MET A 110 0.66 2.19 20.12
N MET A 111 1.03 1.07 19.50
CA MET A 111 2.26 1.01 18.71
C MET A 111 2.09 1.73 17.37
N THR A 112 3.20 2.18 16.81
CA THR A 112 3.23 2.61 15.42
C THR A 112 3.17 1.41 14.49
N LEU A 113 2.86 1.63 13.21
CA LEU A 113 2.86 0.55 12.22
C LEU A 113 4.24 -0.08 12.09
N ASN A 114 5.31 0.74 12.09
CA ASN A 114 6.68 0.22 12.02
C ASN A 114 7.04 -0.62 13.23
N GLN A 115 6.67 -0.20 14.43
CA GLN A 115 6.93 -0.99 15.65
C GLN A 115 6.23 -2.34 15.59
N ALA A 116 4.96 -2.36 15.20
CA ALA A 116 4.21 -3.61 15.07
C ALA A 116 4.83 -4.53 14.02
N PHE A 117 5.29 -3.97 12.90
CA PHE A 117 5.95 -4.75 11.85
C PHE A 117 7.28 -5.34 12.31
N VAL A 118 8.11 -4.55 12.99
CA VAL A 118 9.39 -5.04 13.53
C VAL A 118 9.16 -6.15 14.56
N ASN A 119 8.20 -5.97 15.46
CA ASN A 119 7.87 -7.00 16.45
C ASN A 119 7.36 -8.27 15.78
N PHE A 120 6.58 -8.17 14.72
CA PHE A 120 6.15 -9.35 13.95
C PHE A 120 7.32 -10.08 13.33
N LYS A 121 8.28 -9.37 12.74
CA LYS A 121 9.49 -9.99 12.16
C LYS A 121 10.35 -10.69 13.20
N LEU A 122 10.49 -10.08 14.38
CA LEU A 122 11.28 -10.67 15.45
C LEU A 122 10.61 -11.91 16.05
N ALA A 123 9.28 -11.99 16.00
CA ALA A 123 8.53 -13.14 16.52
C ALA A 123 8.44 -14.31 15.53
N ALA A 124 8.76 -14.07 14.26
CA ALA A 124 8.63 -15.06 13.19
C ALA A 124 9.79 -16.06 13.13
#